data_b5c6927df1c2b93f31143611bfffd86c
#
_entry.id   b5c6927df1c2b93f31143611bfffd86c
#
_cell.length_a   1.000
_cell.length_b   1.000
_cell.length_c   1.000
_cell.angle_alpha   90.00
_cell.angle_beta   90.00
_cell.angle_gamma   90.00
#
_symmetry.space_group_name_H-M   'P 1'
#
loop_
_entity.id
_entity.type
_entity.pdbx_description
1 polymer ?
#
loop_
_entity_poly.entity_id
_entity_poly.type
_entity_poly.pdbx_seq_one_letter_code
_entity_poly.pdbx_strand_id
1 'polypeptide(L)'
;MDKAVTDAVELLKRLIATPSLSRDEAHTAELIAGYLAEHGAVPERLANNVWVRSEGFDPARPTLLLNSHHDTVRPAASYTRDPFVPTVEGDRLYGLGSNDAGASAVCLIQTFLTFRKRELPFNLVLAVSAEEECMGEHGMRALLPALGRIDMALVGEPTGMQAAAGERGLVVLDCTAHGKSGHAARGEGVNALYIALEDIARLRSFRFERESELLGPVGIAVTQIEAGTQHNVVPDTCRFVADIRTTDAYTNEETVEILRGALRSQAVPRSTRIRASALDAAHPLARAAQAAGRRSYVSPTTSDMALMPFPSLKMGPGESSRSHTADEYVLLPEIGEGIGIYEEFIRQLAGIL
;
A
#
# COMPACT_ATOMS: atom_id res chain seq x y z
N MET A 1 -31.89 -0.53 -5.65
CA MET A 1 -30.52 -0.54 -5.11
C MET A 1 -30.63 -0.29 -3.63
N ASP A 2 -29.91 -0.99 -2.78
CA ASP A 2 -29.87 -0.72 -1.35
C ASP A 2 -29.44 0.73 -1.12
N LYS A 3 -29.98 1.37 -0.05
CA LYS A 3 -29.64 2.76 0.26
C LYS A 3 -28.13 2.96 0.49
N ALA A 4 -27.48 2.03 1.19
CA ALA A 4 -26.05 2.08 1.43
C ALA A 4 -25.24 2.04 0.14
N VAL A 5 -25.66 1.23 -0.84
CA VAL A 5 -24.99 1.16 -2.16
C VAL A 5 -25.19 2.46 -2.94
N THR A 6 -26.41 3.02 -2.91
CA THR A 6 -26.68 4.30 -3.58
C THR A 6 -25.84 5.42 -2.98
N ASP A 7 -25.81 5.51 -1.64
CA ASP A 7 -25.03 6.52 -0.92
C ASP A 7 -23.52 6.36 -1.18
N ALA A 8 -22.99 5.12 -1.26
CA ALA A 8 -21.60 4.84 -1.60
C ALA A 8 -21.25 5.32 -3.01
N VAL A 9 -22.10 5.02 -4.00
CA VAL A 9 -21.88 5.42 -5.40
C VAL A 9 -21.90 6.94 -5.53
N GLU A 10 -22.85 7.62 -4.87
CA GLU A 10 -22.92 9.09 -4.93
C GLU A 10 -21.72 9.73 -4.21
N LEU A 11 -21.26 9.18 -3.08
CA LEU A 11 -20.03 9.65 -2.42
C LEU A 11 -18.82 9.45 -3.35
N LEU A 12 -18.69 8.29 -3.99
CA LEU A 12 -17.59 8.01 -4.92
C LEU A 12 -17.57 9.00 -6.10
N LYS A 13 -18.74 9.32 -6.68
CA LYS A 13 -18.83 10.34 -7.74
C LYS A 13 -18.35 11.70 -7.26
N ARG A 14 -18.69 12.08 -6.03
CA ARG A 14 -18.21 13.34 -5.43
C ARG A 14 -16.70 13.32 -5.22
N LEU A 15 -16.12 12.20 -4.78
CA LEU A 15 -14.68 12.03 -4.63
C LEU A 15 -13.96 12.16 -5.98
N ILE A 16 -14.43 11.46 -7.02
CA ILE A 16 -13.88 11.58 -8.38
C ILE A 16 -13.92 13.03 -8.89
N ALA A 17 -15.04 13.74 -8.67
CA ALA A 17 -15.20 15.13 -9.10
C ALA A 17 -14.35 16.14 -8.31
N THR A 18 -13.69 15.68 -7.25
CA THR A 18 -12.83 16.51 -6.39
C THR A 18 -11.38 16.03 -6.55
N PRO A 19 -10.53 16.69 -7.36
CA PRO A 19 -9.14 16.26 -7.52
C PRO A 19 -8.43 16.10 -6.18
N SER A 20 -7.70 14.99 -6.01
CA SER A 20 -7.01 14.62 -4.76
C SER A 20 -5.66 13.97 -5.04
N LEU A 21 -4.82 14.64 -5.83
CA LEU A 21 -3.46 14.15 -6.05
C LEU A 21 -2.71 14.10 -4.73
N SER A 22 -1.85 13.09 -4.54
CA SER A 22 -1.05 12.96 -3.30
C SER A 22 -0.43 14.29 -2.88
N ARG A 23 -0.67 14.71 -1.63
CA ARG A 23 -0.33 15.98 -0.98
C ARG A 23 -1.26 17.17 -1.30
N ASP A 24 -2.32 16.95 -2.07
CA ASP A 24 -3.33 17.98 -2.42
C ASP A 24 -4.75 17.45 -2.18
N GLU A 25 -4.97 16.75 -1.05
CA GLU A 25 -6.21 16.03 -0.73
C GLU A 25 -7.14 16.83 0.20
N ALA A 26 -6.85 18.11 0.47
CA ALA A 26 -7.59 18.89 1.49
C ALA A 26 -9.10 18.92 1.25
N HIS A 27 -9.52 19.03 -0.01
CA HIS A 27 -10.94 19.12 -0.37
C HIS A 27 -11.66 17.77 -0.23
N THR A 28 -11.03 16.66 -0.61
CA THR A 28 -11.61 15.32 -0.40
C THR A 28 -11.63 14.93 1.08
N ALA A 29 -10.63 15.35 1.87
CA ALA A 29 -10.65 15.18 3.32
C ALA A 29 -11.83 15.94 3.96
N GLU A 30 -12.11 17.17 3.53
CA GLU A 30 -13.27 17.93 4.00
C GLU A 30 -14.58 17.28 3.59
N LEU A 31 -14.68 16.80 2.36
CA LEU A 31 -15.84 16.10 1.83
C LEU A 31 -16.14 14.83 2.64
N ILE A 32 -15.11 14.00 2.93
CA ILE A 32 -15.27 12.76 3.71
C ILE A 32 -15.67 13.08 5.15
N ALA A 33 -15.02 14.06 5.79
CA ALA A 33 -15.35 14.48 7.14
C ALA A 33 -16.80 15.01 7.23
N GLY A 34 -17.21 15.86 6.27
CA GLY A 34 -18.57 16.36 6.14
C GLY A 34 -19.60 15.23 5.99
N TYR A 35 -19.31 14.28 5.08
CA TYR A 35 -20.18 13.12 4.86
C TYR A 35 -20.36 12.28 6.14
N LEU A 36 -19.28 11.99 6.86
CA LEU A 36 -19.35 11.24 8.12
C LEU A 36 -20.16 11.99 9.18
N ALA A 37 -19.99 13.32 9.27
CA ALA A 37 -20.73 14.17 10.21
C ALA A 37 -22.23 14.23 9.87
N GLU A 38 -22.61 14.35 8.60
CA GLU A 38 -23.99 14.30 8.10
C GLU A 38 -24.68 12.98 8.48
N HIS A 39 -23.91 11.88 8.57
CA HIS A 39 -24.41 10.56 9.02
C HIS A 39 -24.26 10.36 10.54
N GLY A 40 -24.00 11.44 11.30
CA GLY A 40 -23.99 11.43 12.76
C GLY A 40 -22.77 10.76 13.40
N ALA A 41 -21.68 10.62 12.67
CA ALA A 41 -20.36 10.26 13.22
C ALA A 41 -19.63 11.54 13.67
N VAL A 42 -18.55 11.40 14.46
CA VAL A 42 -17.73 12.53 14.92
C VAL A 42 -16.30 12.33 14.37
N PRO A 43 -16.03 12.74 13.11
CA PRO A 43 -14.73 12.56 12.52
C PRO A 43 -13.69 13.50 13.13
N GLU A 44 -12.47 13.00 13.21
CA GLU A 44 -11.27 13.76 13.54
C GLU A 44 -10.40 13.89 12.29
N ARG A 45 -9.52 14.90 12.25
CA ARG A 45 -8.59 15.14 11.15
C ARG A 45 -7.17 15.33 11.65
N LEU A 46 -6.22 14.78 10.91
CA LEU A 46 -4.80 15.08 11.06
C LEU A 46 -4.21 15.31 9.65
N ALA A 47 -3.79 16.52 9.35
CA ALA A 47 -3.52 16.96 7.98
C ALA A 47 -4.73 16.63 7.06
N ASN A 48 -4.54 15.85 6.00
CA ASN A 48 -5.60 15.42 5.11
C ASN A 48 -6.17 14.02 5.45
N ASN A 49 -5.69 13.37 6.49
CA ASN A 49 -6.29 12.12 6.96
C ASN A 49 -7.58 12.41 7.73
N VAL A 50 -8.59 11.57 7.53
CA VAL A 50 -9.87 11.62 8.23
C VAL A 50 -10.09 10.29 8.93
N TRP A 51 -10.43 10.34 10.23
CA TRP A 51 -10.67 9.12 11.00
C TRP A 51 -11.79 9.28 12.03
N VAL A 52 -12.37 8.17 12.45
CA VAL A 52 -13.49 8.16 13.38
C VAL A 52 -13.52 6.85 14.16
N ARG A 53 -13.92 6.91 15.43
CA ARG A 53 -14.12 5.74 16.30
C ARG A 53 -15.59 5.35 16.37
N SER A 54 -15.87 4.05 16.57
CA SER A 54 -17.21 3.57 16.89
C SER A 54 -17.71 4.12 18.22
N GLU A 55 -19.02 4.22 18.37
CA GLU A 55 -19.66 4.58 19.65
C GLU A 55 -19.36 3.51 20.71
N GLY A 56 -19.22 3.92 21.96
CA GLY A 56 -18.88 2.99 23.05
C GLY A 56 -17.46 2.40 22.98
N PHE A 57 -16.51 3.13 22.40
CA PHE A 57 -15.11 2.73 22.34
C PHE A 57 -14.58 2.41 23.75
N ASP A 58 -14.06 1.19 23.94
CA ASP A 58 -13.52 0.69 25.19
C ASP A 58 -12.02 0.34 25.01
N PRO A 59 -11.09 1.06 25.66
CA PRO A 59 -9.65 0.79 25.54
C PRO A 59 -9.21 -0.62 25.97
N ALA A 60 -10.05 -1.34 26.71
CA ALA A 60 -9.76 -2.71 27.13
C ALA A 60 -10.03 -3.75 26.03
N ARG A 61 -10.84 -3.41 25.02
CA ARG A 61 -11.15 -4.28 23.88
C ARG A 61 -10.08 -4.16 22.80
N PRO A 62 -9.83 -5.23 22.01
CA PRO A 62 -9.02 -5.11 20.82
C PRO A 62 -9.66 -4.13 19.82
N THR A 63 -8.82 -3.49 18.99
CA THR A 63 -9.26 -2.49 18.01
C THR A 63 -8.97 -2.95 16.61
N LEU A 64 -10.01 -3.00 15.76
CA LEU A 64 -9.89 -3.20 14.32
C LEU A 64 -9.90 -1.83 13.62
N LEU A 65 -8.84 -1.57 12.86
CA LEU A 65 -8.75 -0.46 11.93
C LEU A 65 -9.32 -0.87 10.57
N LEU A 66 -10.28 -0.11 10.06
CA LEU A 66 -10.73 -0.13 8.67
C LEU A 66 -10.04 1.03 7.97
N ASN A 67 -9.14 0.75 7.03
CA ASN A 67 -8.36 1.77 6.35
C ASN A 67 -8.52 1.68 4.83
N SER A 68 -8.54 2.81 4.17
CA SER A 68 -8.33 2.97 2.73
C SER A 68 -7.84 4.37 2.47
N HIS A 69 -7.28 4.65 1.29
CA HIS A 69 -6.81 5.98 0.96
C HIS A 69 -7.78 6.73 0.04
N HIS A 70 -7.61 8.07 -0.03
CA HIS A 70 -8.40 8.92 -0.91
C HIS A 70 -7.56 9.82 -1.82
N ASP A 71 -6.24 9.73 -1.72
CA ASP A 71 -5.36 10.33 -2.69
C ASP A 71 -5.25 9.49 -3.97
N THR A 72 -4.81 10.12 -5.03
CA THR A 72 -4.64 9.51 -6.34
C THR A 72 -3.28 9.86 -6.95
N VAL A 73 -2.79 9.02 -7.84
CA VAL A 73 -1.69 9.36 -8.75
C VAL A 73 -2.10 10.46 -9.72
N ARG A 74 -1.14 11.02 -10.46
CA ARG A 74 -1.45 11.89 -11.59
C ARG A 74 -2.08 11.08 -12.72
N PRO A 75 -3.11 11.62 -13.42
CA PRO A 75 -3.72 10.92 -14.54
C PRO A 75 -2.68 10.66 -15.64
N ALA A 76 -2.72 9.46 -16.22
CA ALA A 76 -1.87 9.11 -17.36
C ALA A 76 -2.23 9.97 -18.58
N ALA A 77 -1.22 10.33 -19.38
CA ALA A 77 -1.43 11.14 -20.60
C ALA A 77 -2.34 10.46 -21.66
N SER A 78 -2.56 9.16 -21.51
CA SER A 78 -3.39 8.33 -22.40
C SER A 78 -4.87 8.31 -22.02
N TYR A 79 -5.30 9.05 -20.99
CA TYR A 79 -6.75 9.20 -20.69
C TYR A 79 -7.50 9.73 -21.90
N THR A 80 -8.61 9.08 -22.25
CA THR A 80 -9.51 9.53 -23.33
C THR A 80 -10.72 10.26 -22.80
N ARG A 81 -10.98 10.19 -21.49
CA ARG A 81 -12.04 10.86 -20.74
C ARG A 81 -11.44 11.90 -19.81
N ASP A 82 -12.24 12.85 -19.36
CA ASP A 82 -11.81 13.72 -18.26
C ASP A 82 -11.73 12.87 -16.97
N PRO A 83 -10.54 12.73 -16.35
CA PRO A 83 -10.34 11.89 -15.16
C PRO A 83 -11.13 12.35 -13.93
N PHE A 84 -11.56 13.61 -13.91
CA PHE A 84 -12.29 14.21 -12.78
C PHE A 84 -13.79 14.40 -13.05
N VAL A 85 -14.31 13.83 -14.15
CA VAL A 85 -15.74 13.83 -14.45
C VAL A 85 -16.28 12.40 -14.28
N PRO A 86 -16.99 12.10 -13.17
CA PRO A 86 -17.54 10.77 -12.94
C PRO A 86 -18.55 10.40 -14.02
N THR A 87 -18.22 9.43 -14.86
CA THR A 87 -19.04 9.04 -16.01
C THR A 87 -19.53 7.60 -15.84
N VAL A 88 -20.85 7.41 -15.89
CA VAL A 88 -21.46 6.07 -15.84
C VAL A 88 -21.82 5.61 -17.24
N GLU A 89 -21.27 4.47 -17.66
CA GLU A 89 -21.62 3.79 -18.92
C GLU A 89 -21.91 2.31 -18.65
N GLY A 90 -23.15 1.91 -18.83
CA GLY A 90 -23.59 0.59 -18.40
C GLY A 90 -23.46 0.43 -16.89
N ASP A 91 -22.69 -0.56 -16.48
CA ASP A 91 -22.36 -0.84 -15.08
C ASP A 91 -20.99 -0.27 -14.63
N ARG A 92 -20.30 0.50 -15.47
CA ARG A 92 -18.99 1.08 -15.18
C ARG A 92 -19.11 2.53 -14.72
N LEU A 93 -18.48 2.85 -13.60
CA LEU A 93 -18.24 4.21 -13.15
C LEU A 93 -16.78 4.55 -13.43
N TYR A 94 -16.55 5.40 -14.43
CA TYR A 94 -15.23 5.89 -14.81
C TYR A 94 -14.83 7.12 -13.99
N GLY A 95 -13.55 7.25 -13.73
CA GLY A 95 -12.90 8.39 -13.11
C GLY A 95 -11.63 7.98 -12.37
N LEU A 96 -10.69 8.90 -12.25
CA LEU A 96 -9.44 8.66 -11.52
C LEU A 96 -9.73 8.39 -10.04
N GLY A 97 -9.13 7.35 -9.48
CA GLY A 97 -9.38 6.91 -8.11
C GLY A 97 -10.72 6.21 -7.91
N SER A 98 -11.48 5.91 -8.98
CA SER A 98 -12.73 5.15 -8.86
C SER A 98 -12.49 3.73 -8.39
N ASN A 99 -11.39 3.10 -8.84
CA ASN A 99 -10.97 1.75 -8.50
C ASN A 99 -9.90 1.78 -7.38
N ASP A 100 -8.92 2.68 -7.47
CA ASP A 100 -7.75 2.77 -6.59
C ASP A 100 -7.74 4.10 -5.79
N ALA A 101 -8.16 4.13 -4.50
CA ALA A 101 -8.93 3.08 -3.81
C ALA A 101 -10.31 3.61 -3.37
N GLY A 102 -10.89 4.55 -4.15
CA GLY A 102 -12.15 5.22 -3.81
C GLY A 102 -13.31 4.24 -3.60
N ALA A 103 -13.43 3.19 -4.44
CA ALA A 103 -14.44 2.17 -4.24
C ALA A 103 -14.31 1.47 -2.88
N SER A 104 -13.08 1.12 -2.49
CA SER A 104 -12.79 0.53 -1.18
C SER A 104 -13.12 1.52 -0.04
N ALA A 105 -12.71 2.78 -0.19
CA ALA A 105 -12.96 3.81 0.81
C ALA A 105 -14.47 4.00 1.07
N VAL A 106 -15.29 4.15 0.03
CA VAL A 106 -16.73 4.33 0.22
C VAL A 106 -17.42 3.07 0.76
N CYS A 107 -16.97 1.87 0.37
CA CYS A 107 -17.49 0.62 0.93
C CYS A 107 -17.17 0.49 2.42
N LEU A 108 -15.94 0.80 2.85
CA LEU A 108 -15.54 0.78 4.26
C LEU A 108 -16.24 1.87 5.06
N ILE A 109 -16.48 3.06 4.50
CA ILE A 109 -17.30 4.10 5.13
C ILE A 109 -18.72 3.59 5.41
N GLN A 110 -19.39 2.97 4.43
CA GLN A 110 -20.74 2.42 4.62
C GLN A 110 -20.76 1.28 5.65
N THR A 111 -19.77 0.39 5.58
CA THR A 111 -19.61 -0.70 6.55
C THR A 111 -19.41 -0.15 7.95
N PHE A 112 -18.54 0.85 8.15
CA PHE A 112 -18.36 1.50 9.44
C PHE A 112 -19.67 2.12 9.95
N LEU A 113 -20.39 2.87 9.11
CA LEU A 113 -21.66 3.49 9.48
C LEU A 113 -22.72 2.45 9.90
N THR A 114 -22.72 1.27 9.27
CA THR A 114 -23.59 0.14 9.65
C THR A 114 -23.28 -0.41 11.04
N PHE A 115 -21.99 -0.51 11.39
CA PHE A 115 -21.55 -1.19 12.62
C PHE A 115 -21.19 -0.24 13.77
N ARG A 116 -20.98 1.04 13.55
CA ARG A 116 -20.45 1.99 14.55
C ARG A 116 -21.26 2.08 15.88
N LYS A 117 -22.54 1.71 15.85
CA LYS A 117 -23.44 1.70 17.02
C LYS A 117 -23.72 0.30 17.54
N ARG A 118 -23.22 -0.74 16.86
CA ARG A 118 -23.47 -2.12 17.27
C ARG A 118 -22.48 -2.54 18.34
N GLU A 119 -22.94 -3.35 19.27
CA GLU A 119 -22.06 -3.99 20.24
C GLU A 119 -21.25 -5.09 19.53
N LEU A 120 -19.92 -4.94 19.54
CA LEU A 120 -18.97 -5.89 19.00
C LEU A 120 -17.94 -6.27 20.08
N PRO A 121 -17.31 -7.46 20.01
CA PRO A 121 -16.25 -7.84 20.94
C PRO A 121 -14.95 -7.03 20.75
N PHE A 122 -14.90 -6.11 19.78
CA PHE A 122 -13.81 -5.23 19.47
C PHE A 122 -14.30 -3.82 19.11
N ASN A 123 -13.40 -2.85 19.21
CA ASN A 123 -13.64 -1.49 18.73
C ASN A 123 -13.45 -1.41 17.21
N LEU A 124 -14.20 -0.50 16.57
CA LEU A 124 -13.94 -0.12 15.18
C LEU A 124 -13.35 1.29 15.12
N VAL A 125 -12.31 1.44 14.32
CA VAL A 125 -11.78 2.72 13.88
C VAL A 125 -11.82 2.70 12.35
N LEU A 126 -12.42 3.71 11.73
CA LEU A 126 -12.31 3.97 10.31
C LEU A 126 -11.24 5.05 10.11
N ALA A 127 -10.33 4.84 9.19
CA ALA A 127 -9.38 5.86 8.75
C ALA A 127 -9.33 5.89 7.24
N VAL A 128 -9.56 7.08 6.67
CA VAL A 128 -9.35 7.34 5.24
C VAL A 128 -8.10 8.18 5.13
N SER A 129 -7.01 7.54 4.69
CA SER A 129 -5.65 8.09 4.69
C SER A 129 -5.36 8.93 3.45
N ALA A 130 -4.45 9.88 3.59
CA ALA A 130 -3.85 10.66 2.52
C ALA A 130 -2.44 10.13 2.20
N GLU A 131 -1.84 10.60 1.11
CA GLU A 131 -0.44 10.35 0.71
C GLU A 131 -0.04 8.87 0.61
N GLU A 132 -0.98 7.95 0.41
CA GLU A 132 -0.68 6.52 0.25
C GLU A 132 0.17 6.28 -0.99
N GLU A 133 -0.23 6.83 -2.13
CA GLU A 133 0.38 6.65 -3.45
C GLU A 133 1.84 7.14 -3.54
N CYS A 134 2.25 7.96 -2.59
CA CYS A 134 3.63 8.43 -2.48
C CYS A 134 4.32 8.00 -1.17
N MET A 135 3.69 7.15 -0.35
CA MET A 135 4.18 6.74 0.99
C MET A 135 4.64 7.95 1.81
N GLY A 136 3.84 9.02 1.79
CA GLY A 136 4.20 10.33 2.29
C GLY A 136 4.29 10.43 3.80
N GLU A 137 4.82 11.57 4.28
CA GLU A 137 5.06 11.77 5.72
C GLU A 137 3.78 12.12 6.47
N HIS A 138 2.80 12.73 5.78
CA HIS A 138 1.56 13.20 6.39
C HIS A 138 0.38 12.24 6.20
N GLY A 139 0.59 11.07 5.56
CA GLY A 139 -0.38 10.00 5.41
C GLY A 139 -0.46 9.08 6.62
N MET A 140 -0.61 7.78 6.41
CA MET A 140 -0.73 6.75 7.45
C MET A 140 0.38 6.83 8.50
N ARG A 141 1.61 7.18 8.10
CA ARG A 141 2.74 7.34 9.02
C ARG A 141 2.48 8.37 10.13
N ALA A 142 1.91 9.53 9.77
CA ALA A 142 1.54 10.55 10.75
C ALA A 142 0.30 10.16 11.54
N LEU A 143 -0.63 9.44 10.88
CA LEU A 143 -1.91 9.09 11.46
C LEU A 143 -1.81 7.99 12.54
N LEU A 144 -1.00 6.95 12.34
CA LEU A 144 -0.89 5.79 13.25
C LEU A 144 -0.69 6.18 14.72
N PRO A 145 0.22 7.11 15.08
CA PRO A 145 0.36 7.54 16.47
C PRO A 145 -0.88 8.22 17.06
N ALA A 146 -1.68 8.91 16.23
CA ALA A 146 -2.90 9.60 16.66
C ALA A 146 -4.07 8.64 16.88
N LEU A 147 -4.10 7.50 16.19
CA LEU A 147 -5.14 6.48 16.36
C LEU A 147 -5.08 5.78 17.73
N GLY A 148 -3.89 5.78 18.36
CA GLY A 148 -3.65 5.05 19.61
C GLY A 148 -3.42 3.56 19.38
N ARG A 149 -3.90 2.71 20.30
CA ARG A 149 -3.71 1.25 20.17
C ARG A 149 -4.62 0.69 19.08
N ILE A 150 -4.00 0.10 18.08
CA ILE A 150 -4.62 -0.74 17.04
C ILE A 150 -4.06 -2.16 17.17
N ASP A 151 -4.91 -3.16 17.17
CA ASP A 151 -4.50 -4.56 17.32
C ASP A 151 -4.49 -5.30 15.97
N MET A 152 -5.29 -4.86 15.00
CA MET A 152 -5.37 -5.44 13.67
C MET A 152 -6.00 -4.47 12.67
N ALA A 153 -5.77 -4.67 11.36
CA ALA A 153 -6.35 -3.84 10.32
C ALA A 153 -6.92 -4.63 9.13
N LEU A 154 -7.97 -4.06 8.54
CA LEU A 154 -8.47 -4.38 7.21
C LEU A 154 -8.21 -3.18 6.30
N VAL A 155 -7.37 -3.37 5.29
CA VAL A 155 -6.96 -2.33 4.34
C VAL A 155 -7.73 -2.51 3.04
N GLY A 156 -8.47 -1.49 2.65
CA GLY A 156 -9.31 -1.46 1.46
C GLY A 156 -8.50 -1.06 0.23
N GLU A 157 -8.27 -2.03 -0.66
CA GLU A 157 -7.53 -1.92 -1.91
C GLU A 157 -8.17 -2.79 -3.00
N PRO A 158 -7.97 -2.51 -4.31
CA PRO A 158 -8.60 -3.29 -5.37
C PRO A 158 -8.02 -4.71 -5.48
N THR A 159 -8.71 -5.69 -4.90
CA THR A 159 -8.29 -7.10 -4.84
C THR A 159 -9.32 -8.08 -5.39
N GLY A 160 -10.40 -7.57 -6.03
CA GLY A 160 -11.56 -8.40 -6.40
C GLY A 160 -12.20 -9.04 -5.18
N MET A 161 -12.19 -8.34 -4.03
CA MET A 161 -12.65 -8.85 -2.73
C MET A 161 -11.97 -10.16 -2.30
N GLN A 162 -10.77 -10.48 -2.83
CA GLN A 162 -9.97 -11.59 -2.30
C GLN A 162 -9.03 -11.08 -1.19
N ALA A 163 -8.68 -11.98 -0.28
CA ALA A 163 -7.92 -11.67 0.91
C ALA A 163 -6.41 -11.70 0.63
N ALA A 164 -5.79 -10.55 0.39
CA ALA A 164 -4.33 -10.47 0.33
C ALA A 164 -3.74 -10.58 1.75
N ALA A 165 -3.28 -11.77 2.10
CA ALA A 165 -2.72 -12.08 3.41
C ALA A 165 -1.25 -11.64 3.55
N GLY A 166 -0.64 -11.13 2.50
CA GLY A 166 0.72 -10.61 2.55
C GLY A 166 1.09 -9.79 1.33
N GLU A 167 2.08 -8.94 1.53
CA GLU A 167 2.73 -8.15 0.49
C GLU A 167 4.22 -8.02 0.78
N ARG A 168 5.03 -7.90 -0.28
CA ARG A 168 6.48 -7.74 -0.12
C ARG A 168 6.82 -6.31 0.27
N GLY A 169 7.82 -6.15 1.13
CA GLY A 169 8.43 -4.86 1.40
C GLY A 169 9.34 -4.41 0.26
N LEU A 170 9.85 -3.19 0.38
CA LEU A 170 10.75 -2.59 -0.60
C LEU A 170 11.90 -1.88 0.09
N VAL A 171 13.11 -2.21 -0.36
CA VAL A 171 14.32 -1.44 -0.11
C VAL A 171 15.01 -1.14 -1.44
N VAL A 172 15.24 0.13 -1.73
CA VAL A 172 16.06 0.54 -2.87
C VAL A 172 17.45 0.89 -2.35
N LEU A 173 18.47 0.20 -2.86
CA LEU A 173 19.87 0.46 -2.52
C LEU A 173 20.56 1.26 -3.63
N ASP A 174 21.07 2.44 -3.27
CA ASP A 174 22.02 3.19 -4.08
C ASP A 174 23.43 2.66 -3.76
N CYS A 175 24.05 2.02 -4.75
CA CYS A 175 25.36 1.39 -4.59
C CYS A 175 26.43 2.19 -5.35
N THR A 176 27.59 2.41 -4.70
CA THR A 176 28.71 3.11 -5.30
C THR A 176 29.99 2.29 -5.15
N ALA A 177 30.54 1.84 -6.26
CA ALA A 177 31.87 1.25 -6.33
C ALA A 177 32.92 2.36 -6.50
N HIS A 178 33.99 2.29 -5.73
CA HIS A 178 35.11 3.20 -5.79
C HIS A 178 36.35 2.51 -6.33
N GLY A 179 37.00 3.13 -7.30
CA GLY A 179 38.23 2.71 -7.92
C GLY A 179 39.28 3.82 -7.89
N LYS A 180 40.12 3.86 -8.93
CA LYS A 180 41.14 4.89 -9.13
C LYS A 180 41.26 5.17 -10.61
N SER A 181 41.16 6.42 -11.03
CA SER A 181 41.39 6.82 -12.42
C SER A 181 42.80 6.46 -12.93
N GLY A 182 42.89 6.16 -14.19
CA GLY A 182 44.17 5.88 -14.89
C GLY A 182 43.98 5.88 -16.39
N HIS A 183 45.09 5.84 -17.12
CA HIS A 183 45.07 5.77 -18.58
C HIS A 183 44.82 4.31 -19.03
N ALA A 184 43.72 4.06 -19.73
CA ALA A 184 43.32 2.71 -20.13
C ALA A 184 44.42 1.94 -20.91
N ALA A 185 45.16 2.61 -21.81
CA ALA A 185 46.25 1.99 -22.60
C ALA A 185 47.50 1.62 -21.78
N ARG A 186 47.62 2.13 -20.50
CA ARG A 186 48.78 1.83 -19.66
C ARG A 186 48.47 0.77 -18.59
N GLY A 187 47.22 0.31 -18.49
CA GLY A 187 46.83 -0.61 -17.45
C GLY A 187 46.88 -0.04 -16.03
N GLU A 188 46.86 1.31 -15.91
CA GLU A 188 46.92 2.05 -14.64
C GLU A 188 45.53 2.22 -14.05
N GLY A 189 45.49 2.35 -12.72
CA GLY A 189 44.26 2.61 -12.00
C GLY A 189 43.56 1.35 -11.48
N VAL A 190 42.37 1.55 -10.90
CA VAL A 190 41.47 0.50 -10.44
C VAL A 190 40.07 0.77 -11.03
N ASN A 191 39.61 -0.12 -11.88
CA ASN A 191 38.35 0.10 -12.58
C ASN A 191 37.14 -0.14 -11.70
N ALA A 192 36.43 0.94 -11.32
CA ALA A 192 35.22 0.88 -10.50
C ALA A 192 34.09 0.10 -11.20
N LEU A 193 34.01 0.13 -12.53
CA LEU A 193 33.01 -0.62 -13.28
C LEU A 193 33.21 -2.14 -13.09
N TYR A 194 34.42 -2.65 -13.03
CA TYR A 194 34.68 -4.07 -12.79
C TYR A 194 34.34 -4.47 -11.37
N ILE A 195 34.60 -3.61 -10.37
CA ILE A 195 34.15 -3.83 -8.99
C ILE A 195 32.62 -3.93 -8.94
N ALA A 196 31.91 -2.99 -9.59
CA ALA A 196 30.45 -3.00 -9.64
C ALA A 196 29.91 -4.27 -10.35
N LEU A 197 30.53 -4.70 -11.45
CA LEU A 197 30.12 -5.93 -12.15
C LEU A 197 30.27 -7.18 -11.29
N GLU A 198 31.34 -7.28 -10.47
CA GLU A 198 31.53 -8.37 -9.52
C GLU A 198 30.40 -8.36 -8.45
N ASP A 199 30.08 -7.20 -7.91
CA ASP A 199 29.03 -7.02 -6.92
C ASP A 199 27.64 -7.31 -7.51
N ILE A 200 27.37 -6.87 -8.75
CA ILE A 200 26.12 -7.16 -9.47
C ILE A 200 26.00 -8.67 -9.72
N ALA A 201 27.09 -9.34 -10.11
CA ALA A 201 27.10 -10.79 -10.27
C ALA A 201 26.79 -11.53 -8.94
N ARG A 202 27.32 -11.02 -7.82
CA ARG A 202 27.00 -11.53 -6.48
C ARG A 202 25.53 -11.32 -6.16
N LEU A 203 24.98 -10.12 -6.31
CA LEU A 203 23.57 -9.83 -6.05
C LEU A 203 22.66 -10.74 -6.88
N ARG A 204 22.98 -10.97 -8.15
CA ARG A 204 22.21 -11.86 -9.03
C ARG A 204 22.15 -13.31 -8.53
N SER A 205 23.22 -13.80 -7.91
CA SER A 205 23.31 -15.16 -7.37
C SER A 205 23.08 -15.25 -5.88
N PHE A 206 22.90 -14.12 -5.19
CA PHE A 206 22.74 -14.06 -3.75
C PHE A 206 21.50 -14.85 -3.31
N ARG A 207 21.64 -15.61 -2.22
CA ARG A 207 20.53 -16.31 -1.57
C ARG A 207 20.59 -16.02 -0.08
N PHE A 208 19.46 -15.57 0.45
CA PHE A 208 19.27 -15.43 1.88
C PHE A 208 19.07 -16.83 2.51
N GLU A 209 19.51 -16.99 3.76
CA GLU A 209 19.42 -18.28 4.47
C GLU A 209 17.97 -18.60 4.89
N ARG A 210 17.20 -17.61 5.28
CA ARG A 210 15.80 -17.76 5.67
C ARG A 210 14.89 -17.37 4.49
N GLU A 211 13.81 -18.12 4.31
CA GLU A 211 12.74 -17.81 3.36
C GLU A 211 11.42 -17.67 4.11
N SER A 212 10.55 -16.80 3.64
CA SER A 212 9.19 -16.68 4.14
C SER A 212 8.35 -17.85 3.63
N GLU A 213 7.55 -18.45 4.51
CA GLU A 213 6.60 -19.50 4.11
C GLU A 213 5.52 -18.95 3.17
N LEU A 214 5.08 -17.70 3.36
CA LEU A 214 4.03 -17.07 2.56
C LEU A 214 4.60 -16.32 1.35
N LEU A 215 5.67 -15.51 1.55
CA LEU A 215 6.18 -14.59 0.54
C LEU A 215 7.32 -15.19 -0.29
N GLY A 216 7.87 -16.35 0.11
CA GLY A 216 9.01 -16.96 -0.53
C GLY A 216 10.33 -16.21 -0.30
N PRO A 217 11.32 -16.34 -1.20
CA PRO A 217 12.63 -15.72 -1.03
C PRO A 217 12.60 -14.20 -1.26
N VAL A 218 13.57 -13.49 -0.66
CA VAL A 218 13.85 -12.08 -0.95
C VAL A 218 14.22 -11.92 -2.43
N GLY A 219 13.56 -11.00 -3.13
CA GLY A 219 13.85 -10.69 -4.52
C GLY A 219 14.91 -9.60 -4.66
N ILE A 220 15.85 -9.75 -5.59
CA ILE A 220 16.88 -8.75 -5.88
C ILE A 220 16.94 -8.51 -7.38
N ALA A 221 16.82 -7.24 -7.80
CA ALA A 221 16.98 -6.82 -9.18
C ALA A 221 17.85 -5.57 -9.27
N VAL A 222 18.93 -5.62 -10.06
CA VAL A 222 19.70 -4.42 -10.39
C VAL A 222 19.05 -3.77 -11.61
N THR A 223 18.66 -2.50 -11.47
CA THR A 223 17.81 -1.80 -12.45
C THR A 223 18.51 -0.65 -13.16
N GLN A 224 19.62 -0.14 -12.62
CA GLN A 224 20.38 0.97 -13.19
C GLN A 224 21.88 0.75 -12.97
N ILE A 225 22.69 1.18 -13.92
CA ILE A 225 24.16 1.24 -13.80
C ILE A 225 24.71 2.41 -14.61
N GLU A 226 25.67 3.15 -14.04
CA GLU A 226 26.32 4.29 -14.68
C GLU A 226 27.80 4.34 -14.31
N ALA A 227 28.70 4.48 -15.31
CA ALA A 227 30.14 4.62 -15.10
C ALA A 227 30.83 5.21 -16.33
N GLY A 228 31.95 5.92 -16.09
CA GLY A 228 32.87 6.43 -17.11
C GLY A 228 32.36 7.66 -17.84
N THR A 229 33.32 8.42 -18.42
CA THR A 229 33.05 9.66 -19.17
C THR A 229 33.75 9.68 -20.51
N GLN A 230 34.86 8.96 -20.62
CA GLN A 230 35.70 8.90 -21.84
C GLN A 230 36.24 7.48 -22.04
N HIS A 231 36.39 7.05 -23.31
CA HIS A 231 36.79 5.69 -23.66
C HIS A 231 38.23 5.32 -23.23
N ASN A 232 39.10 6.30 -23.02
CA ASN A 232 40.53 6.12 -22.69
C ASN A 232 40.85 6.37 -21.21
N VAL A 233 39.82 6.62 -20.36
CA VAL A 233 39.96 6.86 -18.94
C VAL A 233 39.33 5.71 -18.16
N VAL A 234 40.11 5.07 -17.26
CA VAL A 234 39.60 4.06 -16.35
C VAL A 234 38.65 4.76 -15.33
N PRO A 235 37.38 4.36 -15.23
CA PRO A 235 36.45 5.00 -14.29
C PRO A 235 36.83 4.72 -12.85
N ASP A 236 36.90 5.77 -12.04
CA ASP A 236 37.11 5.69 -10.58
C ASP A 236 35.83 5.57 -9.76
N THR A 237 34.70 5.72 -10.39
CA THR A 237 33.38 5.59 -9.77
C THR A 237 32.43 4.87 -10.71
N CYS A 238 31.66 3.91 -10.14
CA CYS A 238 30.52 3.29 -10.80
C CYS A 238 29.36 3.27 -9.83
N ARG A 239 28.19 3.74 -10.27
CA ARG A 239 26.96 3.72 -9.50
C ARG A 239 25.99 2.71 -10.10
N PHE A 240 25.27 1.99 -9.22
CA PHE A 240 24.18 1.13 -9.64
C PHE A 240 23.08 1.12 -8.59
N VAL A 241 21.87 0.80 -9.01
CA VAL A 241 20.68 0.75 -8.15
C VAL A 241 20.14 -0.66 -8.10
N ALA A 242 19.88 -1.16 -6.89
CA ALA A 242 19.24 -2.44 -6.67
C ALA A 242 17.88 -2.25 -6.01
N ASP A 243 16.83 -2.81 -6.63
CA ASP A 243 15.47 -2.98 -6.08
C ASP A 243 15.43 -4.30 -5.31
N ILE A 244 15.14 -4.22 -4.02
CA ILE A 244 15.09 -5.37 -3.11
C ILE A 244 13.65 -5.54 -2.63
N ARG A 245 13.02 -6.64 -3.01
CA ARG A 245 11.69 -7.05 -2.53
C ARG A 245 11.85 -7.92 -1.31
N THR A 246 11.70 -7.29 -0.14
CA THR A 246 11.90 -7.94 1.16
C THR A 246 10.71 -8.80 1.57
N THR A 247 10.91 -9.67 2.54
CA THR A 247 9.90 -10.57 3.09
C THR A 247 9.92 -10.50 4.62
N ASP A 248 8.94 -11.08 5.28
CA ASP A 248 8.83 -11.15 6.73
C ASP A 248 9.89 -12.01 7.41
N ALA A 249 10.68 -12.77 6.62
CA ALA A 249 11.80 -13.57 7.16
C ALA A 249 12.95 -12.69 7.72
N TYR A 250 13.04 -11.41 7.29
CA TYR A 250 14.03 -10.43 7.73
C TYR A 250 13.40 -9.05 7.85
N THR A 251 13.88 -8.24 8.79
CA THR A 251 13.60 -6.80 8.73
C THR A 251 14.30 -6.16 7.53
N ASN A 252 13.85 -4.98 7.12
CA ASN A 252 14.52 -4.26 6.05
C ASN A 252 15.95 -3.87 6.44
N GLU A 253 16.18 -3.54 7.72
CA GLU A 253 17.49 -3.23 8.28
C GLU A 253 18.42 -4.44 8.24
N GLU A 254 17.97 -5.63 8.68
CA GLU A 254 18.75 -6.88 8.56
C GLU A 254 19.10 -7.19 7.11
N THR A 255 18.12 -7.03 6.20
CA THR A 255 18.33 -7.24 4.74
C THR A 255 19.44 -6.33 4.21
N VAL A 256 19.43 -5.05 4.58
CA VAL A 256 20.46 -4.08 4.17
C VAL A 256 21.83 -4.48 4.70
N GLU A 257 21.94 -4.83 5.98
CA GLU A 257 23.24 -5.18 6.60
C GLU A 257 23.82 -6.48 6.00
N ILE A 258 22.99 -7.49 5.73
CA ILE A 258 23.41 -8.71 5.06
C ILE A 258 23.98 -8.40 3.67
N LEU A 259 23.29 -7.57 2.88
CA LEU A 259 23.75 -7.20 1.54
C LEU A 259 24.99 -6.33 1.58
N ARG A 260 25.11 -5.39 2.52
CA ARG A 260 26.32 -4.59 2.75
C ARG A 260 27.53 -5.48 3.01
N GLY A 261 27.39 -6.50 3.85
CA GLY A 261 28.47 -7.45 4.14
C GLY A 261 28.91 -8.28 2.92
N ALA A 262 28.05 -8.43 1.94
CA ALA A 262 28.34 -9.19 0.71
C ALA A 262 28.99 -8.36 -0.40
N LEU A 263 28.91 -7.03 -0.34
CA LEU A 263 29.36 -6.11 -1.40
C LEU A 263 30.68 -5.42 -1.05
N ARG A 264 31.45 -5.12 -2.06
CA ARG A 264 32.63 -4.22 -1.97
C ARG A 264 32.23 -2.76 -2.15
N SER A 265 31.14 -2.52 -2.90
CA SER A 265 30.55 -1.21 -3.10
C SER A 265 29.90 -0.70 -1.82
N GLN A 266 29.95 0.61 -1.60
CA GLN A 266 29.15 1.26 -0.59
C GLN A 266 27.66 1.16 -0.97
N ALA A 267 26.81 0.57 -0.13
CA ALA A 267 25.39 0.43 -0.34
C ALA A 267 24.60 1.28 0.67
N VAL A 268 23.79 2.20 0.19
CA VAL A 268 22.99 3.12 0.99
C VAL A 268 21.52 2.93 0.67
N PRO A 269 20.66 2.55 1.64
CA PRO A 269 19.23 2.45 1.40
C PRO A 269 18.60 3.84 1.29
N ARG A 270 17.71 4.05 0.32
CA ARG A 270 16.89 5.27 0.26
C ARG A 270 15.91 5.32 1.43
N SER A 271 15.36 4.16 1.82
CA SER A 271 14.44 3.99 2.94
C SER A 271 14.39 2.52 3.36
N THR A 272 14.11 2.26 4.65
CA THR A 272 13.82 0.92 5.18
C THR A 272 12.38 0.82 5.71
N ARG A 273 11.52 1.79 5.41
CA ARG A 273 10.21 1.93 6.05
C ARG A 273 9.12 1.05 5.44
N ILE A 274 9.22 0.69 4.15
CA ILE A 274 8.23 -0.12 3.43
C ILE A 274 8.46 -1.57 3.78
N ARG A 275 7.78 -2.04 4.83
CA ARG A 275 7.98 -3.38 5.38
C ARG A 275 7.17 -4.42 4.62
N ALA A 276 7.64 -5.66 4.64
CA ALA A 276 6.81 -6.79 4.25
C ALA A 276 5.72 -7.04 5.30
N SER A 277 4.56 -7.48 4.84
CA SER A 277 3.46 -7.94 5.69
C SER A 277 3.14 -9.39 5.35
N ALA A 278 2.98 -10.24 6.36
CA ALA A 278 2.56 -11.63 6.22
C ALA A 278 1.63 -11.98 7.38
N LEU A 279 0.42 -12.40 7.05
CA LEU A 279 -0.61 -12.76 8.01
C LEU A 279 -0.69 -14.28 8.12
N ASP A 280 -0.55 -14.79 9.34
CA ASP A 280 -0.73 -16.21 9.63
C ASP A 280 -2.17 -16.65 9.27
N ALA A 281 -2.31 -17.81 8.63
CA ALA A 281 -3.61 -18.38 8.27
C ALA A 281 -4.50 -18.69 9.49
N ALA A 282 -3.93 -18.92 10.67
CA ALA A 282 -4.66 -19.11 11.93
C ALA A 282 -5.13 -17.80 12.57
N HIS A 283 -4.62 -16.64 12.11
CA HIS A 283 -4.99 -15.35 12.67
C HIS A 283 -6.50 -15.06 12.46
N PRO A 284 -7.21 -14.42 13.43
CA PRO A 284 -8.65 -14.12 13.32
C PRO A 284 -9.06 -13.43 12.02
N LEU A 285 -8.27 -12.48 11.50
CA LEU A 285 -8.54 -11.81 10.22
C LEU A 285 -8.57 -12.79 9.04
N ALA A 286 -7.57 -13.70 8.95
CA ALA A 286 -7.50 -14.67 7.87
C ALA A 286 -8.66 -15.68 7.95
N ARG A 287 -8.99 -16.14 9.16
CA ARG A 287 -10.13 -17.03 9.41
C ARG A 287 -11.47 -16.37 9.08
N ALA A 288 -11.64 -15.09 9.43
CA ALA A 288 -12.85 -14.33 9.12
C ALA A 288 -13.03 -14.15 7.60
N ALA A 289 -11.95 -13.84 6.88
CA ALA A 289 -11.97 -13.75 5.42
C ALA A 289 -12.33 -15.10 4.77
N GLN A 290 -11.75 -16.20 5.25
CA GLN A 290 -12.07 -17.54 4.79
C GLN A 290 -13.54 -17.90 5.06
N ALA A 291 -14.06 -17.60 6.26
CA ALA A 291 -15.46 -17.83 6.62
C ALA A 291 -16.43 -16.99 5.77
N ALA A 292 -16.00 -15.78 5.38
CA ALA A 292 -16.72 -14.95 4.40
C ALA A 292 -16.54 -15.44 2.93
N GLY A 293 -15.93 -16.61 2.71
CA GLY A 293 -15.76 -17.23 1.40
C GLY A 293 -14.64 -16.61 0.56
N ARG A 294 -13.67 -15.92 1.16
CA ARG A 294 -12.56 -15.27 0.44
C ARG A 294 -11.31 -16.14 0.41
N ARG A 295 -10.63 -16.15 -0.74
CA ARG A 295 -9.37 -16.90 -0.90
C ARG A 295 -8.20 -16.02 -0.53
N SER A 296 -7.24 -16.59 0.21
CA SER A 296 -5.98 -15.89 0.53
C SER A 296 -5.01 -15.95 -0.64
N TYR A 297 -4.26 -14.86 -0.82
CA TYR A 297 -3.17 -14.76 -1.81
C TYR A 297 -2.12 -13.74 -1.34
N VAL A 298 -0.99 -13.68 -2.05
CA VAL A 298 0.06 -12.67 -1.84
C VAL A 298 -0.11 -11.56 -2.87
N SER A 299 -0.28 -10.32 -2.40
CA SER A 299 -0.40 -9.16 -3.28
C SER A 299 0.95 -8.80 -3.93
N PRO A 300 0.99 -8.51 -5.23
CA PRO A 300 2.18 -7.98 -5.88
C PRO A 300 2.41 -6.49 -5.59
N THR A 301 1.38 -5.77 -5.13
CA THR A 301 1.41 -4.33 -4.87
C THR A 301 1.56 -4.05 -3.38
N THR A 302 2.24 -2.96 -3.06
CA THR A 302 2.41 -2.43 -1.70
C THR A 302 1.24 -1.50 -1.38
N SER A 303 0.89 -1.39 -0.09
CA SER A 303 -0.19 -0.52 0.41
C SER A 303 0.19 0.07 1.78
N ASP A 304 -0.72 0.82 2.40
CA ASP A 304 -0.57 1.31 3.78
C ASP A 304 -0.24 0.19 4.80
N MET A 305 -0.54 -1.09 4.47
CA MET A 305 -0.11 -2.23 5.30
C MET A 305 1.40 -2.24 5.58
N ALA A 306 2.22 -1.79 4.62
CA ALA A 306 3.67 -1.72 4.77
C ALA A 306 4.14 -0.82 5.92
N LEU A 307 3.29 0.10 6.38
CA LEU A 307 3.55 1.02 7.48
C LEU A 307 2.98 0.54 8.82
N MET A 308 2.12 -0.49 8.81
CA MET A 308 1.41 -0.98 9.99
C MET A 308 2.25 -2.02 10.74
N PRO A 309 2.53 -1.82 12.06
CA PRO A 309 3.33 -2.75 12.86
C PRO A 309 2.50 -3.88 13.49
N PHE A 310 1.27 -4.08 13.07
CA PHE A 310 0.32 -5.06 13.60
C PHE A 310 -0.28 -5.90 12.46
N PRO A 311 -0.87 -7.07 12.78
CA PRO A 311 -1.49 -7.94 11.79
C PRO A 311 -2.51 -7.21 10.91
N SER A 312 -2.36 -7.32 9.60
CA SER A 312 -3.18 -6.61 8.63
C SER A 312 -3.56 -7.53 7.48
N LEU A 313 -4.75 -7.29 6.92
CA LEU A 313 -5.28 -7.98 5.75
C LEU A 313 -5.72 -6.94 4.73
N LYS A 314 -5.39 -7.15 3.45
CA LYS A 314 -5.82 -6.28 2.36
C LYS A 314 -6.96 -6.93 1.58
N MET A 315 -8.06 -6.22 1.38
CA MET A 315 -9.22 -6.69 0.64
C MET A 315 -10.08 -5.50 0.21
N GLY A 316 -10.60 -5.51 -1.02
CA GLY A 316 -11.54 -4.49 -1.48
C GLY A 316 -12.07 -4.74 -2.88
N PRO A 317 -13.16 -4.02 -3.26
CA PRO A 317 -13.75 -4.08 -4.59
C PRO A 317 -12.81 -3.54 -5.65
N GLY A 318 -13.08 -3.88 -6.89
CA GLY A 318 -12.25 -3.52 -8.02
C GLY A 318 -11.07 -4.47 -8.23
N GLU A 319 -10.33 -4.24 -9.29
CA GLU A 319 -9.21 -5.09 -9.73
C GLU A 319 -7.92 -4.30 -9.80
N SER A 320 -6.83 -4.84 -9.24
CA SER A 320 -5.50 -4.19 -9.27
C SER A 320 -5.00 -3.89 -10.68
N SER A 321 -5.44 -4.63 -11.69
CA SER A 321 -5.08 -4.39 -13.09
C SER A 321 -5.70 -3.12 -13.69
N ARG A 322 -6.65 -2.49 -13.01
CA ARG A 322 -7.28 -1.22 -13.42
C ARG A 322 -6.61 -0.01 -12.76
N SER A 323 -5.78 -0.23 -11.74
CA SER A 323 -5.04 0.84 -11.02
C SER A 323 -3.98 1.44 -11.94
N HIS A 324 -3.80 2.75 -11.85
CA HIS A 324 -2.78 3.53 -12.59
C HIS A 324 -2.89 3.41 -14.12
N THR A 325 -4.07 3.05 -14.63
CA THR A 325 -4.34 2.95 -16.06
C THR A 325 -5.20 4.10 -16.54
N ALA A 326 -5.13 4.42 -17.85
CA ALA A 326 -6.05 5.39 -18.44
C ALA A 326 -7.49 4.88 -18.41
N ASP A 327 -8.43 5.82 -18.25
CA ASP A 327 -9.86 5.53 -18.19
C ASP A 327 -10.21 4.51 -17.09
N GLU A 328 -9.58 4.68 -15.94
CA GLU A 328 -9.82 3.89 -14.74
C GLU A 328 -11.32 3.81 -14.42
N TYR A 329 -11.78 2.65 -13.99
CA TYR A 329 -13.19 2.43 -13.64
C TYR A 329 -13.37 1.35 -12.59
N VAL A 330 -14.50 1.42 -11.88
CA VAL A 330 -15.04 0.34 -11.04
C VAL A 330 -16.39 -0.09 -11.57
N LEU A 331 -16.78 -1.36 -11.37
CA LEU A 331 -18.12 -1.81 -11.70
C LEU A 331 -19.09 -1.46 -10.54
N LEU A 332 -20.24 -0.88 -10.85
CA LEU A 332 -21.26 -0.56 -9.84
C LEU A 332 -21.69 -1.78 -9.00
N PRO A 333 -21.84 -3.00 -9.57
CA PRO A 333 -22.09 -4.20 -8.78
C PRO A 333 -20.97 -4.52 -7.77
N GLU A 334 -19.69 -4.25 -8.10
CA GLU A 334 -18.57 -4.52 -7.20
C GLU A 334 -18.67 -3.71 -5.89
N ILE A 335 -19.24 -2.50 -5.94
CA ILE A 335 -19.48 -1.66 -4.75
C ILE A 335 -20.52 -2.32 -3.84
N GLY A 336 -21.63 -2.79 -4.41
CA GLY A 336 -22.68 -3.46 -3.63
C GLY A 336 -22.20 -4.78 -3.01
N GLU A 337 -21.51 -5.59 -3.79
CA GLU A 337 -20.89 -6.84 -3.33
C GLU A 337 -19.82 -6.55 -2.27
N GLY A 338 -19.01 -5.52 -2.47
CA GLY A 338 -17.96 -5.10 -1.55
C GLY A 338 -18.50 -4.76 -0.16
N ILE A 339 -19.57 -3.96 -0.08
CA ILE A 339 -20.23 -3.63 1.20
C ILE A 339 -20.72 -4.92 1.87
N GLY A 340 -21.43 -5.78 1.13
CA GLY A 340 -21.96 -7.03 1.67
C GLY A 340 -20.87 -7.97 2.22
N ILE A 341 -19.75 -8.08 1.51
CA ILE A 341 -18.61 -8.91 1.93
C ILE A 341 -17.90 -8.31 3.15
N TYR A 342 -17.70 -7.00 3.21
CA TYR A 342 -17.12 -6.35 4.38
C TYR A 342 -18.01 -6.52 5.61
N GLU A 343 -19.33 -6.36 5.46
CA GLU A 343 -20.26 -6.61 6.56
C GLU A 343 -20.21 -8.05 7.05
N GLU A 344 -20.16 -9.03 6.12
CA GLU A 344 -20.03 -10.43 6.49
C GLU A 344 -18.69 -10.71 7.18
N PHE A 345 -17.59 -10.14 6.68
CA PHE A 345 -16.28 -10.24 7.33
C PHE A 345 -16.32 -9.74 8.78
N ILE A 346 -16.94 -8.58 9.04
CA ILE A 346 -17.09 -8.05 10.40
C ILE A 346 -17.90 -8.99 11.29
N ARG A 347 -19.01 -9.59 10.78
CA ARG A 347 -19.82 -10.57 11.54
C ARG A 347 -19.02 -11.83 11.85
N GLN A 348 -18.28 -12.36 10.88
CA GLN A 348 -17.44 -13.55 11.07
C GLN A 348 -16.31 -13.27 12.08
N LEU A 349 -15.66 -12.11 11.98
CA LEU A 349 -14.62 -11.73 12.93
C LEU A 349 -15.17 -11.61 14.35
N ALA A 350 -16.38 -11.03 14.52
CA ALA A 350 -17.04 -10.94 15.80
C ALA A 350 -17.43 -12.30 16.40
N GLY A 351 -17.66 -13.30 15.56
CA GLY A 351 -17.92 -14.68 16.00
C GLY A 351 -16.67 -15.48 16.35
N ILE A 352 -15.48 -14.99 15.94
CA ILE A 352 -14.18 -15.65 16.16
C ILE A 352 -13.50 -15.10 17.42
N LEU A 353 -13.64 -13.82 17.71
CA LEU A 353 -13.10 -13.12 18.89
C LEU A 353 -14.05 -13.21 20.08
#